data_654e5be0ea86fb3adebbd3d341b6352e
#
_entry.id   654e5be0ea86fb3adebbd3d341b6352e
#
_cell.length_a   1.000
_cell.length_b   1.000
_cell.length_c   1.000
_cell.angle_alpha   90.00
_cell.angle_beta   90.00
_cell.angle_gamma   90.00
#
_symmetry.space_group_name_H-M   'P 1'
#
loop_
_entity.id
_entity.type
_entity.pdbx_description
1 polymer ?
#
loop_
_entity_poly.entity_id
_entity_poly.type
_entity_poly.pdbx_seq_one_letter_code
_entity_poly.pdbx_strand_id
1 'polypeptide(L)'
;KSHFGNNSVIAIYITSSRYQNEKKPYADKDSFLLSLMELASWDWRNTRILVEHCDAYTKENPNPQKGFLSLSDEINAINQTNDKCGSNIGIVINWGRSVIEHRNVDGPLKHIKHAAQNNVLGGLMFSGTTANNHNLYGAWSDRHMTPATFSDYKYFEPESLMSYQNIKNTLDVCDFSSLDCLGIKLLAMPEESSIEKRIGINRDTMYLLDQAMAELYKA
;
A
#
# COMPACT_ATOMS: atom_id res chain seq x y z
N LYS A 1 7.71 -3.56 -23.12
CA LYS A 1 9.17 -3.85 -23.13
C LYS A 1 9.82 -3.61 -24.50
N SER A 2 9.14 -3.82 -25.62
CA SER A 2 9.70 -3.59 -26.96
C SER A 2 10.15 -2.13 -27.20
N HIS A 3 9.49 -1.14 -26.60
CA HIS A 3 9.81 0.29 -26.76
C HIS A 3 10.77 0.85 -25.71
N PHE A 4 10.79 0.28 -24.49
CA PHE A 4 11.51 0.84 -23.35
C PHE A 4 12.64 -0.07 -22.82
N GLY A 5 12.86 -1.22 -23.45
CA GLY A 5 13.86 -2.20 -23.04
C GLY A 5 13.31 -3.26 -22.06
N ASN A 6 14.11 -4.29 -21.84
CA ASN A 6 13.65 -5.49 -21.10
C ASN A 6 13.39 -5.26 -19.62
N ASN A 7 14.01 -4.25 -19.00
CA ASN A 7 13.90 -3.95 -17.56
C ASN A 7 13.05 -2.71 -17.27
N SER A 8 12.25 -2.23 -18.24
CA SER A 8 11.41 -1.04 -18.07
C SER A 8 10.21 -1.24 -17.14
N VAL A 9 9.79 -2.47 -16.93
CA VAL A 9 8.72 -2.84 -16.00
C VAL A 9 9.30 -3.85 -15.01
N ILE A 10 9.55 -3.41 -13.80
CA ILE A 10 10.13 -4.24 -12.72
C ILE A 10 9.06 -5.00 -11.94
N ALA A 11 7.88 -4.39 -11.78
CA ALA A 11 6.76 -5.02 -11.10
C ALA A 11 5.42 -4.58 -11.70
N ILE A 12 4.41 -5.41 -11.51
CA ILE A 12 2.99 -5.05 -11.73
C ILE A 12 2.22 -5.23 -10.44
N TYR A 13 1.24 -4.36 -10.22
CA TYR A 13 0.37 -4.45 -9.06
C TYR A 13 -0.98 -5.04 -9.46
N ILE A 14 -1.39 -6.04 -8.70
CA ILE A 14 -2.74 -6.60 -8.74
C ILE A 14 -3.35 -6.51 -7.34
N THR A 15 -4.64 -6.72 -7.24
CA THR A 15 -5.35 -6.79 -5.95
C THR A 15 -6.15 -8.07 -5.88
N SER A 16 -6.43 -8.55 -4.67
CA SER A 16 -7.49 -9.52 -4.47
C SER A 16 -8.85 -8.88 -4.80
N SER A 17 -9.87 -9.69 -5.02
CA SER A 17 -11.19 -9.16 -5.29
C SER A 17 -11.90 -8.73 -4.02
N ARG A 18 -12.89 -7.85 -4.18
CA ARG A 18 -13.76 -7.43 -3.11
C ARG A 18 -14.53 -8.63 -2.54
N TYR A 19 -14.34 -8.92 -1.26
CA TYR A 19 -15.16 -9.86 -0.53
C TYR A 19 -16.53 -9.22 -0.30
N GLN A 20 -17.53 -9.64 -1.05
CA GLN A 20 -18.89 -9.21 -0.77
C GLN A 20 -19.57 -10.23 0.14
N ASN A 21 -20.24 -9.68 1.16
CA ASN A 21 -20.91 -10.34 2.25
C ASN A 21 -21.55 -11.70 1.88
N GLU A 22 -21.90 -12.50 2.87
CA GLU A 22 -22.42 -13.86 2.85
C GLU A 22 -23.44 -14.22 1.75
N LYS A 23 -24.11 -13.23 1.13
CA LYS A 23 -25.16 -13.46 0.13
C LYS A 23 -24.67 -13.57 -1.31
N LYS A 24 -23.52 -12.99 -1.65
CA LYS A 24 -22.87 -13.12 -3.00
C LYS A 24 -21.37 -12.86 -2.86
N PRO A 25 -20.56 -13.86 -2.51
CA PRO A 25 -19.12 -13.71 -2.58
C PRO A 25 -18.72 -13.61 -4.06
N TYR A 26 -18.22 -12.43 -4.50
CA TYR A 26 -17.63 -12.30 -5.84
C TYR A 26 -16.17 -12.78 -5.83
N ALA A 27 -15.57 -12.91 -4.66
CA ALA A 27 -14.27 -13.52 -4.50
C ALA A 27 -14.19 -14.25 -3.17
N ASP A 28 -13.54 -15.36 -3.21
CA ASP A 28 -13.11 -16.14 -2.07
C ASP A 28 -11.60 -16.40 -2.19
N LYS A 29 -11.00 -16.86 -1.12
CA LYS A 29 -9.57 -17.14 -1.07
C LYS A 29 -9.12 -18.24 -2.06
N ASP A 30 -9.99 -19.21 -2.34
CA ASP A 30 -9.66 -20.32 -3.21
C ASP A 30 -9.64 -19.85 -4.67
N SER A 31 -10.61 -19.04 -5.09
CA SER A 31 -10.63 -18.39 -6.40
C SER A 31 -9.44 -17.44 -6.59
N PHE A 32 -9.04 -16.72 -5.54
CA PHE A 32 -7.85 -15.87 -5.58
C PHE A 32 -6.57 -16.69 -5.74
N LEU A 33 -6.43 -17.79 -4.99
CA LEU A 33 -5.31 -18.72 -5.12
C LEU A 33 -5.21 -19.27 -6.56
N LEU A 34 -6.32 -19.74 -7.15
CA LEU A 34 -6.34 -20.24 -8.52
C LEU A 34 -5.92 -19.16 -9.53
N SER A 35 -6.39 -17.94 -9.34
CA SER A 35 -6.00 -16.79 -10.18
C SER A 35 -4.52 -16.48 -10.09
N LEU A 36 -3.93 -16.51 -8.88
CA LEU A 36 -2.49 -16.32 -8.70
C LEU A 36 -1.68 -17.44 -9.36
N MET A 37 -2.12 -18.70 -9.25
CA MET A 37 -1.46 -19.83 -9.91
C MET A 37 -1.49 -19.70 -11.43
N GLU A 38 -2.63 -19.29 -11.99
CA GLU A 38 -2.74 -19.00 -13.43
C GLU A 38 -1.78 -17.90 -13.86
N LEU A 39 -1.76 -16.77 -13.15
CA LEU A 39 -0.83 -15.68 -13.42
C LEU A 39 0.63 -16.11 -13.26
N ALA A 40 0.95 -16.91 -12.26
CA ALA A 40 2.30 -17.42 -12.05
C ALA A 40 2.80 -18.33 -13.18
N SER A 41 1.88 -18.95 -13.94
CA SER A 41 2.20 -19.80 -15.11
C SER A 41 2.64 -19.00 -16.35
N TRP A 42 2.43 -17.69 -16.38
CA TRP A 42 2.75 -16.85 -17.54
C TRP A 42 4.23 -16.42 -17.53
N ASP A 43 4.77 -16.19 -18.72
CA ASP A 43 6.15 -15.66 -18.86
C ASP A 43 6.22 -14.15 -18.54
N TRP A 44 6.45 -13.83 -17.29
CA TRP A 44 6.65 -12.45 -16.83
C TRP A 44 8.07 -11.95 -17.04
N ARG A 45 9.00 -12.81 -17.43
CA ARG A 45 10.44 -12.53 -17.54
C ARG A 45 10.98 -11.98 -16.22
N ASN A 46 11.49 -10.74 -16.22
CA ASN A 46 12.04 -10.08 -15.03
C ASN A 46 11.01 -9.19 -14.30
N THR A 47 9.72 -9.32 -14.60
CA THR A 47 8.67 -8.51 -13.96
C THR A 47 8.07 -9.29 -12.80
N ARG A 48 8.14 -8.75 -11.59
CA ARG A 48 7.55 -9.36 -10.41
C ARG A 48 6.05 -9.03 -10.31
N ILE A 49 5.25 -9.97 -9.87
CA ILE A 49 3.85 -9.75 -9.50
C ILE A 49 3.81 -9.34 -8.03
N LEU A 50 3.14 -8.23 -7.73
CA LEU A 50 2.92 -7.75 -6.38
C LEU A 50 1.43 -7.58 -6.12
N VAL A 51 0.93 -8.16 -5.01
CA VAL A 51 -0.44 -7.99 -4.55
C VAL A 51 -0.51 -6.76 -3.67
N GLU A 52 -1.23 -5.71 -4.06
CA GLU A 52 -1.47 -4.55 -3.19
C GLU A 52 -2.62 -4.86 -2.22
N HIS A 53 -2.30 -4.95 -0.93
CA HIS A 53 -3.31 -5.17 0.10
C HIS A 53 -4.29 -4.00 0.21
N CYS A 54 -5.58 -4.30 0.23
CA CYS A 54 -6.66 -3.34 0.40
C CYS A 54 -7.42 -3.60 1.70
N ASP A 55 -8.09 -2.57 2.23
CA ASP A 55 -8.81 -2.65 3.50
C ASP A 55 -9.82 -3.82 3.53
N ALA A 56 -9.65 -4.69 4.51
CA ALA A 56 -10.50 -5.84 4.76
C ALA A 56 -11.53 -5.56 5.87
N TYR A 57 -12.44 -6.51 6.10
CA TYR A 57 -13.36 -6.47 7.22
C TYR A 57 -12.62 -6.78 8.54
N THR A 58 -12.72 -5.89 9.50
CA THR A 58 -12.21 -6.08 10.86
C THR A 58 -13.29 -5.67 11.89
N LYS A 59 -13.03 -5.95 13.17
CA LYS A 59 -13.91 -5.46 14.25
C LYS A 59 -13.93 -3.93 14.32
N GLU A 60 -12.79 -3.32 14.08
CA GLU A 60 -12.57 -1.87 14.08
C GLU A 60 -13.17 -1.21 12.84
N ASN A 61 -13.24 -1.94 11.73
CA ASN A 61 -13.81 -1.50 10.45
C ASN A 61 -14.81 -2.53 9.91
N PRO A 62 -16.02 -2.64 10.51
CA PRO A 62 -17.04 -3.60 10.09
C PRO A 62 -17.71 -3.24 8.76
N ASN A 63 -17.48 -2.05 8.24
CA ASN A 63 -18.00 -1.57 6.96
C ASN A 63 -16.86 -0.95 6.13
N PRO A 64 -15.89 -1.75 5.68
CA PRO A 64 -14.79 -1.24 4.90
C PRO A 64 -15.27 -0.68 3.56
N GLN A 65 -14.53 0.30 3.04
CA GLN A 65 -14.87 0.90 1.75
C GLN A 65 -14.67 -0.10 0.60
N LYS A 66 -13.65 -0.95 0.68
CA LYS A 66 -13.33 -1.97 -0.32
C LYS A 66 -13.75 -3.37 0.12
N GLY A 67 -13.42 -3.79 1.33
CA GLY A 67 -13.79 -5.10 1.87
C GLY A 67 -13.17 -6.23 1.05
N PHE A 68 -11.85 -6.21 0.88
CA PHE A 68 -11.10 -7.25 0.16
C PHE A 68 -10.74 -8.40 1.11
N LEU A 69 -9.97 -9.37 0.64
CA LEU A 69 -9.50 -10.48 1.45
C LEU A 69 -8.63 -9.97 2.61
N SER A 70 -8.62 -10.72 3.70
CA SER A 70 -7.72 -10.43 4.81
C SER A 70 -6.25 -10.56 4.37
N LEU A 71 -5.36 -9.78 4.99
CA LEU A 71 -3.92 -9.88 4.72
C LEU A 71 -3.41 -11.32 4.89
N SER A 72 -3.91 -12.05 5.90
CA SER A 72 -3.52 -13.44 6.14
C SER A 72 -3.98 -14.38 5.01
N ASP A 73 -5.17 -14.19 4.45
CA ASP A 73 -5.65 -14.99 3.33
C ASP A 73 -4.85 -14.68 2.05
N GLU A 74 -4.52 -13.42 1.80
CA GLU A 74 -3.66 -13.01 0.69
C GLU A 74 -2.25 -13.61 0.82
N ILE A 75 -1.61 -13.52 1.99
CA ILE A 75 -0.30 -14.10 2.26
C ILE A 75 -0.31 -15.61 2.08
N ASN A 76 -1.34 -16.30 2.58
CA ASN A 76 -1.49 -17.74 2.41
C ASN A 76 -1.60 -18.15 0.94
N ALA A 77 -2.38 -17.41 0.14
CA ALA A 77 -2.50 -17.67 -1.29
C ALA A 77 -1.18 -17.41 -2.04
N ILE A 78 -0.46 -16.34 -1.68
CA ILE A 78 0.85 -16.01 -2.24
C ILE A 78 1.85 -17.12 -1.94
N ASN A 79 1.98 -17.54 -0.68
CA ASN A 79 2.93 -18.58 -0.28
C ASN A 79 2.63 -19.92 -0.97
N GLN A 80 1.36 -20.34 -1.00
CA GLN A 80 0.97 -21.55 -1.71
C GLN A 80 1.29 -21.49 -3.20
N THR A 81 1.10 -20.33 -3.84
CA THR A 81 1.43 -20.15 -5.26
C THR A 81 2.93 -20.20 -5.47
N ASN A 82 3.71 -19.49 -4.65
CA ASN A 82 5.17 -19.49 -4.73
C ASN A 82 5.74 -20.90 -4.57
N ASP A 83 5.25 -21.66 -3.59
CA ASP A 83 5.71 -23.03 -3.33
C ASP A 83 5.37 -23.97 -4.48
N LYS A 84 4.17 -23.88 -5.06
CA LYS A 84 3.71 -24.81 -6.10
C LYS A 84 4.24 -24.48 -7.49
N CYS A 85 4.41 -23.19 -7.79
CA CYS A 85 4.76 -22.71 -9.13
C CYS A 85 6.23 -22.28 -9.24
N GLY A 86 6.99 -22.25 -8.13
CA GLY A 86 8.35 -21.72 -8.12
C GLY A 86 8.40 -20.22 -8.43
N SER A 87 7.32 -19.50 -8.14
CA SER A 87 7.19 -18.06 -8.40
C SER A 87 7.74 -17.23 -7.22
N ASN A 88 7.84 -15.92 -7.43
CA ASN A 88 8.25 -14.96 -6.40
C ASN A 88 7.23 -13.81 -6.33
N ILE A 89 5.97 -14.14 -6.09
CA ILE A 89 4.93 -13.15 -5.88
C ILE A 89 5.12 -12.52 -4.50
N GLY A 90 5.02 -11.18 -4.44
CA GLY A 90 5.12 -10.43 -3.18
C GLY A 90 3.84 -9.68 -2.85
N ILE A 91 3.86 -8.98 -1.72
CA ILE A 91 2.76 -8.11 -1.28
C ILE A 91 3.25 -6.68 -1.10
N VAL A 92 2.41 -5.72 -1.46
CA VAL A 92 2.61 -4.29 -1.20
C VAL A 92 1.67 -3.86 -0.10
N ILE A 93 2.22 -3.27 0.95
CA ILE A 93 1.44 -2.66 2.02
C ILE A 93 1.23 -1.18 1.69
N ASN A 94 -0.04 -0.78 1.55
CA ASN A 94 -0.42 0.61 1.43
C ASN A 94 -0.70 1.16 2.83
N TRP A 95 0.09 2.16 3.24
CA TRP A 95 0.04 2.74 4.59
C TRP A 95 -1.38 3.21 4.97
N GLY A 96 -1.99 4.03 4.12
CA GLY A 96 -3.31 4.59 4.39
C GLY A 96 -4.41 3.52 4.48
N ARG A 97 -4.38 2.52 3.61
CA ARG A 97 -5.34 1.40 3.65
C ARG A 97 -5.23 0.59 4.93
N SER A 98 -4.00 0.35 5.39
CA SER A 98 -3.77 -0.35 6.66
C SER A 98 -4.26 0.46 7.86
N VAL A 99 -4.10 1.81 7.83
CA VAL A 99 -4.68 2.70 8.85
C VAL A 99 -6.21 2.67 8.81
N ILE A 100 -6.81 2.69 7.62
CA ILE A 100 -8.26 2.62 7.43
C ILE A 100 -8.81 1.30 7.96
N GLU A 101 -8.17 0.18 7.67
CA GLU A 101 -8.58 -1.14 8.13
C GLU A 101 -8.59 -1.25 9.65
N HIS A 102 -7.53 -0.79 10.29
CA HIS A 102 -7.36 -0.89 11.75
C HIS A 102 -7.92 0.31 12.53
N ARG A 103 -8.36 1.38 11.86
CA ARG A 103 -8.71 2.67 12.49
C ARG A 103 -7.60 3.18 13.42
N ASN A 104 -6.34 2.85 13.10
CA ASN A 104 -5.18 3.13 13.93
C ASN A 104 -3.90 3.21 13.09
N VAL A 105 -3.00 4.14 13.43
CA VAL A 105 -1.70 4.33 12.79
C VAL A 105 -0.72 3.17 13.02
N ASP A 106 -0.99 2.28 13.96
CA ASP A 106 -0.21 1.05 14.17
C ASP A 106 -0.57 -0.07 13.16
N GLY A 107 -1.68 0.08 12.42
CA GLY A 107 -2.12 -0.90 11.42
C GLY A 107 -1.03 -1.23 10.41
N PRO A 108 -0.40 -0.25 9.76
CA PRO A 108 0.70 -0.48 8.83
C PRO A 108 1.86 -1.26 9.42
N LEU A 109 2.25 -0.95 10.67
CA LEU A 109 3.36 -1.63 11.35
C LEU A 109 3.08 -3.13 11.56
N LYS A 110 1.83 -3.48 11.90
CA LYS A 110 1.38 -4.87 12.05
C LYS A 110 1.41 -5.59 10.71
N HIS A 111 0.87 -4.97 9.66
CA HIS A 111 0.82 -5.53 8.32
C HIS A 111 2.21 -5.77 7.75
N ILE A 112 3.11 -4.80 7.86
CA ILE A 112 4.50 -4.90 7.39
C ILE A 112 5.22 -6.04 8.12
N LYS A 113 5.15 -6.08 9.45
CA LYS A 113 5.77 -7.16 10.23
C LYS A 113 5.22 -8.53 9.84
N HIS A 114 3.90 -8.64 9.63
CA HIS A 114 3.29 -9.90 9.23
C HIS A 114 3.75 -10.33 7.84
N ALA A 115 3.80 -9.43 6.86
CA ALA A 115 4.28 -9.71 5.51
C ALA A 115 5.78 -10.07 5.49
N ALA A 116 6.61 -9.35 6.27
CA ALA A 116 8.03 -9.61 6.38
C ALA A 116 8.34 -10.97 7.04
N GLN A 117 7.63 -11.31 8.12
CA GLN A 117 7.77 -12.61 8.80
C GLN A 117 7.40 -13.80 7.91
N ASN A 118 6.58 -13.58 6.88
CA ASN A 118 6.20 -14.59 5.89
C ASN A 118 7.04 -14.50 4.60
N ASN A 119 8.08 -13.66 4.57
CA ASN A 119 8.99 -13.49 3.41
C ASN A 119 8.29 -13.07 2.12
N VAL A 120 7.17 -12.35 2.20
CA VAL A 120 6.42 -11.89 1.02
C VAL A 120 6.36 -10.37 0.89
N LEU A 121 6.93 -9.60 1.82
CA LEU A 121 6.94 -8.15 1.71
C LEU A 121 7.76 -7.72 0.49
N GLY A 122 7.10 -7.15 -0.51
CA GLY A 122 7.71 -6.69 -1.76
C GLY A 122 7.66 -5.18 -1.93
N GLY A 123 6.83 -4.48 -1.16
CA GLY A 123 6.78 -3.03 -1.30
C GLY A 123 5.97 -2.30 -0.24
N LEU A 124 6.23 -0.98 -0.18
CA LEU A 124 5.48 -0.02 0.64
C LEU A 124 4.99 1.13 -0.22
N MET A 125 3.74 1.52 0.00
CA MET A 125 3.13 2.67 -0.66
C MET A 125 2.57 3.61 0.40
N PHE A 126 3.12 4.82 0.48
CA PHE A 126 2.64 5.84 1.40
C PHE A 126 1.49 6.63 0.78
N SER A 127 0.33 6.57 1.40
CA SER A 127 -0.84 7.41 1.14
C SER A 127 -1.49 7.75 2.46
N GLY A 128 -1.91 9.00 2.66
CA GLY A 128 -2.50 9.43 3.92
C GLY A 128 -4.01 9.18 3.99
N THR A 129 -4.52 9.32 5.19
CA THR A 129 -5.95 9.37 5.53
C THR A 129 -6.14 10.23 6.77
N THR A 130 -7.37 10.54 7.11
CA THR A 130 -7.76 11.30 8.30
C THR A 130 -8.91 10.63 9.04
N ALA A 131 -9.06 10.92 10.32
CA ALA A 131 -10.25 10.56 11.11
C ALA A 131 -11.33 11.67 11.11
N ASN A 132 -11.05 12.84 10.52
CA ASN A 132 -11.94 14.00 10.55
C ASN A 132 -12.99 13.92 9.43
N ASN A 133 -14.28 13.92 9.83
CA ASN A 133 -15.41 13.88 8.91
C ASN A 133 -15.60 15.16 8.09
N HIS A 134 -15.06 16.29 8.53
CA HIS A 134 -15.21 17.58 7.86
C HIS A 134 -14.08 17.88 6.87
N ASN A 135 -13.08 17.00 6.77
CA ASN A 135 -12.00 17.15 5.81
C ASN A 135 -12.46 16.78 4.39
N LEU A 136 -11.94 17.47 3.37
CA LEU A 136 -12.26 17.22 1.96
C LEU A 136 -11.95 15.80 1.49
N TYR A 137 -10.95 15.15 2.11
CA TYR A 137 -10.64 13.75 1.81
C TYR A 137 -11.63 12.78 2.44
N GLY A 138 -12.40 13.21 3.45
CA GLY A 138 -13.34 12.38 4.20
C GLY A 138 -12.65 11.44 5.20
N ALA A 139 -13.30 11.22 6.34
CA ALA A 139 -12.76 10.34 7.37
C ALA A 139 -12.63 8.90 6.88
N TRP A 140 -11.48 8.30 7.18
CA TRP A 140 -11.19 6.89 6.87
C TRP A 140 -11.44 6.53 5.41
N SER A 141 -11.20 7.47 4.51
CA SER A 141 -11.41 7.31 3.07
C SER A 141 -10.09 7.04 2.35
N ASP A 142 -10.10 6.10 1.39
CA ASP A 142 -8.97 5.79 0.52
C ASP A 142 -8.83 6.83 -0.60
N ARG A 143 -8.70 8.09 -0.21
CA ARG A 143 -8.51 9.23 -1.12
C ARG A 143 -7.07 9.72 -1.20
N HIS A 144 -6.14 8.92 -0.71
CA HIS A 144 -4.70 9.15 -0.88
C HIS A 144 -4.28 10.56 -0.43
N MET A 145 -4.64 10.92 0.80
CA MET A 145 -4.35 12.21 1.40
C MET A 145 -2.85 12.47 1.49
N THR A 146 -2.45 13.74 1.42
CA THR A 146 -1.06 14.17 1.60
C THR A 146 -0.59 13.97 3.04
N PRO A 147 0.72 14.03 3.32
CA PRO A 147 1.24 13.98 4.70
C PRO A 147 0.66 15.08 5.60
N ALA A 148 0.78 14.87 6.91
CA ALA A 148 0.55 15.90 7.91
C ALA A 148 1.54 17.05 7.77
N THR A 149 1.13 18.26 8.20
CA THR A 149 1.99 19.45 8.16
C THR A 149 3.36 19.15 8.78
N PHE A 150 4.41 19.46 8.05
CA PHE A 150 5.79 19.28 8.46
C PHE A 150 6.68 20.35 7.81
N SER A 151 7.48 21.06 8.62
CA SER A 151 8.36 22.13 8.13
C SER A 151 7.59 23.17 7.28
N ASP A 152 8.19 23.66 6.21
CA ASP A 152 7.64 24.69 5.33
C ASP A 152 6.90 24.13 4.12
N TYR A 153 6.52 22.85 4.12
CA TYR A 153 5.80 22.21 3.03
C TYR A 153 4.36 22.74 2.92
N LYS A 154 4.14 23.54 1.91
CA LYS A 154 2.93 24.37 1.71
C LYS A 154 1.63 23.57 1.52
N TYR A 155 1.72 22.38 0.96
CA TYR A 155 0.55 21.63 0.49
C TYR A 155 0.20 20.41 1.35
N PHE A 156 0.82 20.30 2.52
CA PHE A 156 0.52 19.23 3.46
C PHE A 156 -0.74 19.55 4.26
N GLU A 157 -1.44 18.51 4.69
CA GLU A 157 -2.74 18.60 5.33
C GLU A 157 -2.61 18.39 6.85
N PRO A 158 -2.96 19.41 7.68
CA PRO A 158 -2.75 19.33 9.15
C PRO A 158 -3.43 18.14 9.81
N GLU A 159 -4.55 17.68 9.23
CA GLU A 159 -5.38 16.61 9.80
C GLU A 159 -5.03 15.22 9.29
N SER A 160 -3.98 15.10 8.50
CA SER A 160 -3.49 13.80 8.02
C SER A 160 -2.89 13.00 9.17
N LEU A 161 -3.24 11.72 9.23
CA LEU A 161 -2.61 10.78 10.17
C LEU A 161 -1.21 10.36 9.71
N MET A 162 -0.84 10.61 8.44
CA MET A 162 0.46 10.31 7.86
C MET A 162 1.48 11.40 8.22
N SER A 163 1.89 11.46 9.49
CA SER A 163 2.94 12.36 9.96
C SER A 163 4.34 11.88 9.57
N TYR A 164 5.32 12.79 9.61
CA TYR A 164 6.74 12.44 9.46
C TYR A 164 7.16 11.31 10.40
N GLN A 165 6.77 11.40 11.68
CA GLN A 165 7.10 10.37 12.65
C GLN A 165 6.48 9.02 12.32
N ASN A 166 5.23 9.00 11.84
CA ASN A 166 4.56 7.75 11.45
C ASN A 166 5.20 7.14 10.20
N ILE A 167 5.66 7.95 9.24
CA ILE A 167 6.45 7.48 8.09
C ILE A 167 7.74 6.85 8.58
N LYS A 168 8.49 7.55 9.44
CA LYS A 168 9.76 7.06 10.00
C LYS A 168 9.58 5.76 10.77
N ASN A 169 8.61 5.70 11.68
CA ASN A 169 8.28 4.47 12.43
C ASN A 169 7.92 3.30 11.50
N THR A 170 7.28 3.60 10.37
CA THR A 170 6.92 2.59 9.39
C THR A 170 8.14 2.03 8.67
N LEU A 171 9.07 2.89 8.28
CA LEU A 171 10.33 2.48 7.65
C LEU A 171 11.24 1.70 8.61
N ASP A 172 11.23 2.04 9.89
CA ASP A 172 12.07 1.42 10.93
C ASP A 172 11.70 -0.06 11.22
N VAL A 173 10.50 -0.50 10.85
CA VAL A 173 10.05 -1.88 11.15
C VAL A 173 10.37 -2.91 10.06
N CYS A 174 11.01 -2.50 8.97
CA CYS A 174 11.41 -3.40 7.88
C CYS A 174 12.72 -2.96 7.25
N ASP A 175 13.40 -3.91 6.59
CA ASP A 175 14.51 -3.57 5.68
C ASP A 175 13.94 -2.99 4.38
N PHE A 176 13.75 -1.68 4.34
CA PHE A 176 13.21 -1.00 3.17
C PHE A 176 14.19 -0.99 1.98
N SER A 177 15.47 -1.29 2.18
CA SER A 177 16.45 -1.39 1.10
C SER A 177 16.26 -2.66 0.26
N SER A 178 15.59 -3.66 0.81
CA SER A 178 15.29 -4.94 0.13
C SER A 178 13.96 -4.93 -0.64
N LEU A 179 13.18 -3.84 -0.58
CA LEU A 179 11.90 -3.74 -1.25
C LEU A 179 12.06 -3.52 -2.76
N ASP A 180 11.22 -4.17 -3.56
CA ASP A 180 11.14 -3.90 -5.01
C ASP A 180 10.58 -2.51 -5.31
N CYS A 181 9.72 -2.02 -4.43
CA CYS A 181 9.12 -0.71 -4.58
C CYS A 181 8.88 -0.02 -3.24
N LEU A 182 9.24 1.24 -3.20
CA LEU A 182 8.94 2.17 -2.12
C LEU A 182 8.49 3.48 -2.76
N GLY A 183 7.31 3.96 -2.40
CA GLY A 183 6.80 5.15 -3.06
C GLY A 183 5.60 5.79 -2.39
N ILE A 184 5.04 6.76 -3.11
CA ILE A 184 3.90 7.55 -2.67
C ILE A 184 2.74 7.40 -3.65
N LYS A 185 1.52 7.53 -3.13
CA LYS A 185 0.28 7.54 -3.92
C LYS A 185 -0.62 8.62 -3.35
N LEU A 186 -0.65 9.78 -4.00
CA LEU A 186 -1.29 10.98 -3.46
C LEU A 186 -2.28 11.60 -4.43
N LEU A 187 -3.35 12.14 -3.89
CA LEU A 187 -4.36 12.90 -4.62
C LEU A 187 -4.34 14.36 -4.12
N ALA A 188 -4.38 15.31 -5.04
CA ALA A 188 -4.58 16.71 -4.69
C ALA A 188 -6.08 17.00 -4.54
N MET A 189 -6.49 17.60 -3.43
CA MET A 189 -7.85 18.06 -3.21
C MET A 189 -7.88 19.60 -3.08
N PRO A 190 -8.92 20.27 -3.62
CA PRO A 190 -10.00 19.70 -4.43
C PRO A 190 -9.50 19.15 -5.77
N GLU A 191 -10.35 18.39 -6.46
CA GLU A 191 -9.97 17.70 -7.73
C GLU A 191 -9.50 18.68 -8.82
N GLU A 192 -9.97 19.94 -8.79
CA GLU A 192 -9.57 21.02 -9.70
C GLU A 192 -8.25 21.71 -9.30
N SER A 193 -7.53 21.16 -8.33
CA SER A 193 -6.25 21.73 -7.87
C SER A 193 -5.28 21.96 -9.03
N SER A 194 -4.54 23.07 -8.97
CA SER A 194 -3.58 23.46 -9.98
C SER A 194 -2.48 22.43 -10.21
N ILE A 195 -1.88 22.44 -11.39
CA ILE A 195 -0.74 21.59 -11.73
C ILE A 195 0.42 21.84 -10.74
N GLU A 196 0.66 23.12 -10.37
CA GLU A 196 1.68 23.46 -9.37
C GLU A 196 1.44 22.76 -8.04
N LYS A 197 0.19 22.75 -7.52
CA LYS A 197 -0.16 22.04 -6.28
C LYS A 197 0.09 20.54 -6.43
N ARG A 198 -0.33 19.93 -7.54
CA ARG A 198 -0.14 18.50 -7.80
C ARG A 198 1.34 18.11 -7.85
N ILE A 199 2.16 18.91 -8.52
CA ILE A 199 3.63 18.69 -8.57
C ILE A 199 4.24 18.91 -7.19
N GLY A 200 3.87 20.00 -6.51
CA GLY A 200 4.40 20.35 -5.19
C GLY A 200 4.13 19.25 -4.14
N ILE A 201 2.90 18.73 -4.07
CA ILE A 201 2.54 17.63 -3.18
C ILE A 201 3.46 16.42 -3.39
N ASN A 202 3.63 15.98 -4.63
CA ASN A 202 4.42 14.78 -4.91
C ASN A 202 5.91 15.02 -4.64
N ARG A 203 6.46 16.17 -5.10
CA ARG A 203 7.86 16.54 -4.86
C ARG A 203 8.18 16.62 -3.37
N ASP A 204 7.35 17.35 -2.61
CA ASP A 204 7.60 17.62 -1.20
C ASP A 204 7.46 16.34 -0.37
N THR A 205 6.52 15.45 -0.73
CA THR A 205 6.39 14.15 -0.07
C THR A 205 7.55 13.21 -0.38
N MET A 206 8.09 13.22 -1.58
CA MET A 206 9.29 12.46 -1.90
C MET A 206 10.50 12.96 -1.08
N TYR A 207 10.69 14.29 -0.95
CA TYR A 207 11.74 14.83 -0.09
C TYR A 207 11.56 14.45 1.39
N LEU A 208 10.31 14.44 1.88
CA LEU A 208 9.99 14.00 3.23
C LEU A 208 10.37 12.52 3.45
N LEU A 209 10.08 11.66 2.46
CA LEU A 209 10.40 10.25 2.49
C LEU A 209 11.92 10.03 2.46
N ASP A 210 12.64 10.72 1.56
CA ASP A 210 14.10 10.69 1.47
C ASP A 210 14.76 11.13 2.78
N GLN A 211 14.23 12.16 3.43
CA GLN A 211 14.72 12.63 4.73
C GLN A 211 14.53 11.55 5.81
N ALA A 212 13.37 10.92 5.87
CA ALA A 212 13.10 9.86 6.83
C ALA A 212 14.02 8.65 6.65
N MET A 213 14.27 8.23 5.40
CA MET A 213 15.21 7.17 5.08
C MET A 213 16.66 7.55 5.46
N ALA A 214 17.09 8.77 5.13
CA ALA A 214 18.44 9.24 5.42
C ALA A 214 18.73 9.30 6.94
N GLU A 215 17.74 9.58 7.76
CA GLU A 215 17.89 9.55 9.22
C GLU A 215 18.05 8.12 9.76
N LEU A 216 17.34 7.14 9.17
CA LEU A 216 17.44 5.74 9.57
C LEU A 216 18.77 5.09 9.12
N TYR A 217 19.33 5.51 7.99
CA TYR A 217 20.67 5.03 7.56
C TYR A 217 21.82 5.54 8.41
N LYS A 218 21.61 6.61 9.21
CA LYS A 218 22.64 7.20 10.06
C LYS A 218 22.61 6.67 11.50
N ALA A 219 21.55 5.99 11.88
CA ALA A 219 21.32 5.44 13.21
C ALA A 219 21.87 4.01 13.33
#